data_6ce4c3929d3bedac6875331f350a284b
#
_entry.id   6ce4c3929d3bedac6875331f350a284b
#
_cell.length_a   1.000
_cell.length_b   1.000
_cell.length_c   1.000
_cell.angle_alpha   90.00
_cell.angle_beta   90.00
_cell.angle_gamma   90.00
#
_symmetry.space_group_name_H-M   'P 1'
#
loop_
_entity.id
_entity.type
_entity.pdbx_description
1 polymer ?
#
loop_
_entity_poly.entity_id
_entity_poly.type
_entity_poly.pdbx_seq_one_letter_code
_entity_poly.pdbx_strand_id
1 'polypeptide(L)'
;MIPTGLLIVDDEPALLGLLRRYLERLGYDVETCTGSTEALARFQAEPDRFAMTITDLSLPGMSGEELIGKMRELRPQLRAIITSGYYYEPLAEAVGFLQKPFLPQALAEAIEKARS
;
A
#
# COMPACT_ATOMS: atom_id res chain seq x y z
N MET A 1 -5.11 16.45 -12.01
CA MET A 1 -4.75 16.45 -10.58
C MET A 1 -3.79 15.31 -10.29
N ILE A 2 -2.72 15.57 -9.55
CA ILE A 2 -1.77 14.53 -9.16
C ILE A 2 -2.35 13.77 -7.97
N PRO A 3 -2.47 12.42 -8.04
CA PRO A 3 -2.96 11.65 -6.91
C PRO A 3 -2.06 11.81 -5.69
N THR A 4 -2.65 11.92 -4.52
CA THR A 4 -1.93 12.05 -3.25
C THR A 4 -2.35 11.03 -2.21
N GLY A 5 -3.34 10.21 -2.51
CA GLY A 5 -3.85 9.24 -1.57
C GLY A 5 -2.96 8.01 -1.43
N LEU A 6 -2.95 7.45 -0.24
CA LEU A 6 -2.29 6.19 0.06
C LEU A 6 -3.35 5.17 0.45
N LEU A 7 -3.28 3.99 -0.15
CA LEU A 7 -4.15 2.88 0.23
C LEU A 7 -3.28 1.85 0.96
N ILE A 8 -3.57 1.61 2.23
CA ILE A 8 -2.79 0.69 3.05
C ILE A 8 -3.63 -0.53 3.39
N VAL A 9 -3.10 -1.71 3.08
CA VAL A 9 -3.82 -2.98 3.22
C VAL A 9 -3.03 -3.91 4.12
N ASP A 10 -3.63 -4.30 5.25
CA ASP A 10 -3.02 -5.20 6.21
C ASP A 10 -4.12 -5.79 7.08
N ASP A 11 -4.00 -7.04 7.48
CA ASP A 11 -5.04 -7.69 8.27
C ASP A 11 -4.96 -7.39 9.78
N GLU A 12 -4.04 -6.52 10.20
CA GLU A 12 -3.93 -6.09 11.60
C GLU A 12 -4.52 -4.69 11.78
N PRO A 13 -5.73 -4.55 12.33
CA PRO A 13 -6.35 -3.23 12.49
C PRO A 13 -5.54 -2.26 13.36
N ALA A 14 -4.86 -2.77 14.39
CA ALA A 14 -4.04 -1.92 15.25
C ALA A 14 -2.89 -1.28 14.49
N LEU A 15 -2.23 -2.05 13.62
CA LEU A 15 -1.16 -1.53 12.78
C LEU A 15 -1.70 -0.48 11.81
N LEU A 16 -2.83 -0.77 11.17
CA LEU A 16 -3.45 0.19 10.24
C LEU A 16 -3.76 1.51 10.92
N GLY A 17 -4.32 1.46 12.13
CA GLY A 17 -4.63 2.68 12.88
C GLY A 17 -3.40 3.50 13.22
N LEU A 18 -2.33 2.82 13.62
CA LEU A 18 -1.06 3.49 13.93
C LEU A 18 -0.47 4.17 12.69
N LEU A 19 -0.40 3.44 11.58
CA LEU A 19 0.16 3.96 10.34
C LEU A 19 -0.68 5.11 9.79
N ARG A 20 -2.00 4.97 9.85
CA ARG A 20 -2.91 6.02 9.40
C ARG A 20 -2.67 7.32 10.15
N ARG A 21 -2.65 7.27 11.48
CA ARG A 21 -2.45 8.47 12.29
C ARG A 21 -1.10 9.13 12.01
N TYR A 22 -0.05 8.32 11.89
CA TYR A 22 1.27 8.84 11.63
C TYR A 22 1.34 9.54 10.27
N LEU A 23 0.84 8.88 9.23
CA LEU A 23 0.92 9.41 7.86
C LEU A 23 -0.02 10.59 7.65
N GLU A 24 -1.18 10.61 8.29
CA GLU A 24 -2.08 11.76 8.20
C GLU A 24 -1.45 13.01 8.81
N ARG A 25 -0.68 12.85 9.89
CA ARG A 25 0.06 13.97 10.48
C ARG A 25 1.10 14.55 9.53
N LEU A 26 1.61 13.73 8.63
CA LEU A 26 2.55 14.19 7.61
C LEU A 26 1.87 14.81 6.40
N GLY A 27 0.54 14.83 6.38
CA GLY A 27 -0.23 15.46 5.32
C GLY A 27 -0.74 14.52 4.25
N TYR A 28 -0.58 13.21 4.40
CA TYR A 28 -1.10 12.26 3.42
C TYR A 28 -2.60 12.01 3.61
N ASP A 29 -3.28 11.76 2.49
CA ASP A 29 -4.65 11.26 2.48
C ASP A 29 -4.58 9.75 2.55
N VAL A 30 -5.07 9.15 3.64
CA VAL A 30 -4.87 7.72 3.92
C VAL A 30 -6.19 6.98 3.99
N GLU A 31 -6.28 5.87 3.25
CA GLU A 31 -7.38 4.93 3.32
C GLU A 31 -6.82 3.58 3.75
N THR A 32 -7.50 2.87 4.64
CA THR A 32 -7.03 1.58 5.14
C THR A 32 -8.05 0.49 4.91
N CYS A 33 -7.59 -0.70 4.58
CA CYS A 33 -8.43 -1.88 4.38
C CYS A 33 -7.79 -3.10 5.02
N THR A 34 -8.62 -4.01 5.54
CA THR A 34 -8.12 -5.22 6.20
C THR A 34 -8.02 -6.42 5.27
N GLY A 35 -8.55 -6.34 4.06
CA GLY A 35 -8.52 -7.44 3.11
C GLY A 35 -8.36 -6.98 1.67
N SER A 36 -7.92 -7.89 0.83
CA SER A 36 -7.63 -7.59 -0.57
C SER A 36 -8.87 -7.27 -1.39
N THR A 37 -9.97 -7.97 -1.15
CA THR A 37 -11.22 -7.74 -1.89
C THR A 37 -11.75 -6.34 -1.62
N GLU A 38 -11.76 -5.93 -0.35
CA GLU A 38 -12.18 -4.58 0.03
C GLU A 38 -11.28 -3.52 -0.59
N ALA A 39 -9.96 -3.77 -0.54
CA ALA A 39 -8.98 -2.83 -1.08
C ALA A 39 -9.16 -2.65 -2.58
N LEU A 40 -9.37 -3.74 -3.31
CA LEU A 40 -9.58 -3.65 -4.75
C LEU A 40 -10.86 -2.87 -5.07
N ALA A 41 -11.94 -3.11 -4.33
CA ALA A 41 -13.19 -2.39 -4.53
C ALA A 41 -13.03 -0.88 -4.28
N ARG A 42 -12.29 -0.51 -3.24
CA ARG A 42 -12.00 0.90 -2.94
C ARG A 42 -11.19 1.54 -4.05
N PHE A 43 -10.18 0.84 -4.53
CA PHE A 43 -9.35 1.34 -5.61
C PHE A 43 -10.16 1.51 -6.90
N GLN A 44 -11.00 0.54 -7.23
CA GLN A 44 -11.84 0.59 -8.44
C GLN A 44 -12.84 1.75 -8.40
N ALA A 45 -13.32 2.10 -7.21
CA ALA A 45 -14.28 3.20 -7.06
C ALA A 45 -13.62 4.55 -7.31
N GLU A 46 -12.35 4.71 -6.95
CA GLU A 46 -11.64 5.98 -7.08
C GLU A 46 -10.18 5.75 -7.51
N PRO A 47 -9.94 5.20 -8.71
CA PRO A 47 -8.58 4.82 -9.11
C PRO A 47 -7.62 5.99 -9.22
N ASP A 48 -8.12 7.20 -9.48
CA ASP A 48 -7.28 8.38 -9.62
C ASP A 48 -6.94 9.04 -8.29
N ARG A 49 -7.54 8.58 -7.20
CA ARG A 49 -7.27 9.13 -5.87
C ARG A 49 -5.90 8.69 -5.33
N PHE A 50 -5.49 7.47 -5.66
CA PHE A 50 -4.35 6.85 -4.99
C PHE A 50 -3.06 6.98 -5.79
N ALA A 51 -2.05 7.57 -5.15
CA ALA A 51 -0.70 7.62 -5.70
C ALA A 51 0.03 6.31 -5.49
N MET A 52 -0.30 5.59 -4.42
CA MET A 52 0.46 4.42 -4.01
C MET A 52 -0.40 3.47 -3.19
N THR A 53 -0.13 2.17 -3.33
CA THR A 53 -0.70 1.13 -2.47
C THR A 53 0.42 0.50 -1.67
N ILE A 54 0.21 0.38 -0.35
CA ILE A 54 1.12 -0.34 0.55
C ILE A 54 0.34 -1.55 1.03
N THR A 55 0.80 -2.75 0.71
CA THR A 55 0.05 -3.97 1.04
C THR A 55 0.92 -5.04 1.65
N ASP A 56 0.37 -5.75 2.63
CA ASP A 56 0.98 -6.98 3.11
C ASP A 56 0.98 -7.99 1.97
N LEU A 57 2.01 -8.80 1.89
CA LEU A 57 2.12 -9.87 0.89
C LEU A 57 1.06 -10.93 1.13
N SER A 58 0.87 -11.32 2.39
CA SER A 58 -0.08 -12.37 2.78
C SER A 58 -1.36 -11.77 3.33
N LEU A 59 -2.45 -11.90 2.58
CA LEU A 59 -3.75 -11.36 2.97
C LEU A 59 -4.82 -12.43 2.75
N PRO A 60 -5.94 -12.34 3.50
CA PRO A 60 -7.10 -13.17 3.16
C PRO A 60 -7.58 -12.82 1.75
N GLY A 61 -7.87 -13.83 0.94
CA GLY A 61 -8.28 -13.65 -0.44
C GLY A 61 -7.09 -13.65 -1.39
N MET A 62 -6.88 -12.54 -2.07
CA MET A 62 -5.73 -12.38 -2.96
C MET A 62 -4.47 -12.06 -2.18
N SER A 63 -3.32 -12.50 -2.67
CA SER A 63 -2.03 -12.04 -2.14
C SER A 63 -1.83 -10.55 -2.48
N GLY A 64 -0.87 -9.91 -1.80
CA GLY A 64 -0.52 -8.54 -2.12
C GLY A 64 -0.05 -8.35 -3.56
N GLU A 65 0.68 -9.33 -4.10
CA GLU A 65 1.13 -9.28 -5.50
C GLU A 65 -0.05 -9.32 -6.47
N GLU A 66 -1.01 -10.21 -6.23
CA GLU A 66 -2.19 -10.32 -7.07
C GLU A 66 -3.02 -9.04 -7.01
N LEU A 67 -3.14 -8.46 -5.81
CA LEU A 67 -3.86 -7.22 -5.61
C LEU A 67 -3.24 -6.09 -6.43
N ILE A 68 -1.92 -5.92 -6.33
CA ILE A 68 -1.21 -4.89 -7.10
C ILE A 68 -1.38 -5.13 -8.58
N GLY A 69 -1.29 -6.38 -9.03
CA GLY A 69 -1.48 -6.71 -10.45
C GLY A 69 -2.84 -6.28 -10.97
N LYS A 70 -3.89 -6.54 -10.20
CA LYS A 70 -5.24 -6.14 -10.59
C LYS A 70 -5.43 -4.62 -10.57
N MET A 71 -4.84 -3.93 -9.60
CA MET A 71 -4.87 -2.47 -9.56
C MET A 71 -4.16 -1.88 -10.76
N ARG A 72 -3.05 -2.48 -11.19
CA ARG A 72 -2.29 -2.00 -12.34
C ARG A 72 -2.97 -2.26 -13.67
N GLU A 73 -3.97 -3.14 -13.73
CA GLU A 73 -4.82 -3.25 -14.91
C GLU A 73 -5.61 -1.96 -15.15
N LEU A 74 -5.94 -1.26 -14.06
CA LEU A 74 -6.65 0.03 -14.14
C LEU A 74 -5.69 1.22 -14.23
N ARG A 75 -4.56 1.13 -13.53
CA ARG A 75 -3.54 2.18 -13.53
C ARG A 75 -2.15 1.56 -13.61
N PRO A 76 -1.64 1.36 -14.83
CA PRO A 76 -0.33 0.70 -15.02
C PRO A 76 0.84 1.37 -14.32
N GLN A 77 0.72 2.66 -13.99
CA GLN A 77 1.80 3.41 -13.35
C GLN A 77 1.68 3.50 -11.84
N LEU A 78 0.73 2.79 -11.26
CA LEU A 78 0.55 2.78 -9.80
C LEU A 78 1.83 2.31 -9.12
N ARG A 79 2.29 3.06 -8.14
CA ARG A 79 3.42 2.67 -7.33
C ARG A 79 2.95 1.82 -6.16
N ALA A 80 3.80 0.93 -5.70
CA ALA A 80 3.41 0.01 -4.64
C ALA A 80 4.58 -0.34 -3.73
N ILE A 81 4.26 -0.66 -2.48
CA ILE A 81 5.21 -1.22 -1.52
C ILE A 81 4.56 -2.48 -0.95
N ILE A 82 5.31 -3.57 -0.94
CA ILE A 82 4.88 -4.81 -0.31
C ILE A 82 5.56 -4.93 1.05
N THR A 83 4.80 -5.29 2.08
CA THR A 83 5.34 -5.56 3.40
C THR A 83 5.21 -7.06 3.72
N SER A 84 6.15 -7.60 4.48
CA SER A 84 6.13 -9.01 4.85
C SER A 84 7.05 -9.26 6.05
N GLY A 85 6.70 -10.26 6.86
CA GLY A 85 7.58 -10.71 7.94
C GLY A 85 8.81 -11.44 7.46
N TYR A 86 8.80 -11.88 6.19
CA TYR A 86 9.91 -12.58 5.58
C TYR A 86 10.46 -11.77 4.43
N TYR A 87 11.74 -11.97 4.12
CA TYR A 87 12.34 -11.31 2.97
C TYR A 87 11.60 -11.72 1.69
N TYR A 88 11.32 -10.74 0.85
CA TYR A 88 10.63 -10.95 -0.42
C TYR A 88 11.22 -9.99 -1.44
N GLU A 89 11.54 -10.50 -2.62
CA GLU A 89 12.05 -9.68 -3.70
C GLU A 89 10.96 -9.48 -4.74
N PRO A 90 10.42 -8.25 -4.86
CA PRO A 90 9.36 -7.99 -5.83
C PRO A 90 9.83 -8.22 -7.26
N LEU A 91 9.01 -8.90 -8.05
CA LEU A 91 9.33 -9.20 -9.45
C LEU A 91 8.92 -8.08 -10.40
N ALA A 92 7.95 -7.27 -10.01
CA ALA A 92 7.46 -6.18 -10.85
C ALA A 92 8.24 -4.91 -10.61
N GLU A 93 8.41 -4.10 -11.67
CA GLU A 93 9.05 -2.80 -11.56
C GLU A 93 8.23 -1.84 -10.70
N ALA A 94 8.91 -0.91 -10.06
CA ALA A 94 8.31 0.12 -9.22
C ALA A 94 7.52 -0.44 -8.03
N VAL A 95 7.88 -1.64 -7.58
CA VAL A 95 7.35 -2.22 -6.35
C VAL A 95 8.48 -2.27 -5.33
N GLY A 96 8.32 -1.54 -4.23
CA GLY A 96 9.27 -1.57 -3.13
C GLY A 96 8.94 -2.67 -2.14
N PHE A 97 9.86 -2.90 -1.21
CA PHE A 97 9.68 -3.89 -0.16
C PHE A 97 10.09 -3.30 1.18
N LEU A 98 9.30 -3.59 2.21
CA LEU A 98 9.61 -3.19 3.58
C LEU A 98 9.34 -4.38 4.50
N GLN A 99 10.37 -4.84 5.19
CA GLN A 99 10.24 -6.01 6.06
C GLN A 99 9.64 -5.65 7.42
N LYS A 100 8.70 -6.47 7.89
CA LYS A 100 8.13 -6.35 9.23
C LYS A 100 9.05 -7.00 10.26
N PRO A 101 9.08 -6.50 11.49
CA PRO A 101 8.40 -5.29 11.95
C PRO A 101 9.16 -4.03 11.51
N PHE A 102 8.42 -2.95 11.27
CA PHE A 102 9.05 -1.68 10.92
C PHE A 102 8.42 -0.54 11.73
N LEU A 103 9.17 0.53 11.90
CA LEU A 103 8.65 1.75 12.52
C LEU A 103 7.84 2.54 11.49
N PRO A 104 6.80 3.28 11.90
CA PRO A 104 6.05 4.12 10.97
C PRO A 104 6.94 5.09 10.18
N GLN A 105 8.01 5.59 10.81
CA GLN A 105 8.99 6.44 10.15
C GLN A 105 9.65 5.74 8.95
N ALA A 106 9.96 4.45 9.09
CA ALA A 106 10.56 3.69 8.01
C ALA A 106 9.62 3.58 6.81
N LEU A 107 8.33 3.42 7.06
CA LEU A 107 7.33 3.40 6.00
C LEU A 107 7.25 4.77 5.33
N ALA A 108 7.22 5.87 6.11
CA ALA A 108 7.17 7.22 5.54
C ALA A 108 8.38 7.47 4.63
N GLU A 109 9.57 7.05 5.04
CA GLU A 109 10.77 7.18 4.22
C GLU A 109 10.68 6.35 2.93
N ALA A 110 10.15 5.14 3.04
CA ALA A 110 9.96 4.27 1.86
C ALA A 110 8.97 4.88 0.88
N ILE A 111 7.90 5.50 1.38
CA ILE A 111 6.91 6.18 0.55
C ILE A 111 7.56 7.34 -0.20
N GLU A 112 8.32 8.18 0.49
CA GLU A 112 9.00 9.31 -0.13
C GLU A 112 9.98 8.86 -1.22
N LYS A 113 10.72 7.80 -0.95
CA LYS A 113 11.65 7.24 -1.92
C LYS A 113 10.94 6.69 -3.15
N ALA A 114 9.81 6.01 -2.94
CA ALA A 114 9.04 5.42 -4.03
C ALA A 114 8.33 6.46 -4.90
N ARG A 115 8.06 7.65 -4.36
CA ARG A 115 7.43 8.75 -5.12
C ARG A 115 8.38 9.42 -6.10
N SER A 116 9.65 9.31 -5.86
CA SER A 116 10.68 10.01 -6.65
C SER A 116 10.90 9.38 -8.02
#